data_fd4a5f4c7521e1514088a714edab06b9
#
_entry.id   fd4a5f4c7521e1514088a714edab06b9
#
_cell.length_a   1.000
_cell.length_b   1.000
_cell.length_c   1.000
_cell.angle_alpha   90.00
_cell.angle_beta   90.00
_cell.angle_gamma   90.00
#
_symmetry.space_group_name_H-M   'P 1'
#
loop_
_entity.id
_entity.type
_entity.pdbx_description
1 polymer ?
#
loop_
_entity_poly.entity_id
_entity_poly.type
_entity_poly.pdbx_seq_one_letter_code
_entity_poly.pdbx_strand_id
1 'polypeptide(L)'
;GSIKPTMGSFTIAGLTYKDSSLRYKIGVVPQEYALYPTLTARENLHYFGSLYGLKGKELKAKTDEALDRVALSAVADKKIVHFSGGMKRRINLLAGILHTPEVLFLDEPTVGVDVQSKNIIIDYLKELNVREMSVLYTSHHLQEAQDFCDRIGILSEGQLIKEDTPENLIKEVQAFNLEEVFIQVTNKASEGSQLGM
;
A
#
# COMPACT_ATOMS: atom_id res chain seq x y z
N GLY A 1 -0.76 -5.58 15.89
CA GLY A 1 -0.18 -6.49 14.90
C GLY A 1 -0.35 -7.95 15.25
N SER A 2 -0.41 -8.79 14.22
CA SER A 2 -0.55 -10.24 14.39
C SER A 2 0.74 -10.88 14.91
N ILE A 3 1.89 -10.25 14.63
CA ILE A 3 3.21 -10.74 15.02
C ILE A 3 3.87 -9.69 15.92
N LYS A 4 4.41 -10.14 17.05
CA LYS A 4 5.21 -9.30 17.95
C LYS A 4 6.68 -9.40 17.57
N PRO A 5 7.47 -8.30 17.63
CA PRO A 5 8.90 -8.38 17.41
C PRO A 5 9.54 -9.24 18.51
N THR A 6 10.50 -10.08 18.12
CA THR A 6 11.29 -10.91 19.08
C THR A 6 12.18 -10.00 19.92
N MET A 7 12.75 -8.98 19.31
CA MET A 7 13.60 -7.95 19.95
C MET A 7 13.35 -6.60 19.29
N GLY A 8 13.76 -5.53 19.96
CA GLY A 8 13.65 -4.16 19.47
C GLY A 8 12.27 -3.53 19.70
N SER A 9 12.13 -2.32 19.21
CA SER A 9 10.89 -1.55 19.28
C SER A 9 10.73 -0.71 18.01
N PHE A 10 9.50 -0.32 17.73
CA PHE A 10 9.19 0.61 16.63
C PHE A 10 8.05 1.54 17.03
N THR A 11 7.99 2.68 16.37
CA THR A 11 6.89 3.64 16.48
C THR A 11 6.34 3.96 15.09
N ILE A 12 5.05 4.23 15.01
CA ILE A 12 4.36 4.68 13.79
C ILE A 12 3.57 5.92 14.17
N ALA A 13 3.74 7.03 13.46
CA ALA A 13 3.09 8.30 13.78
C ALA A 13 3.27 8.71 15.27
N GLY A 14 4.47 8.48 15.82
CA GLY A 14 4.81 8.76 17.22
C GLY A 14 4.22 7.80 18.26
N LEU A 15 3.43 6.79 17.86
CA LEU A 15 2.78 5.82 18.73
C LEU A 15 3.50 4.47 18.68
N THR A 16 3.50 3.77 19.83
CA THR A 16 3.99 2.39 19.91
C THR A 16 2.90 1.40 19.48
N TYR A 17 3.29 0.16 19.15
CA TYR A 17 2.34 -0.91 18.81
C TYR A 17 1.37 -1.28 19.95
N LYS A 18 1.60 -0.80 21.19
CA LYS A 18 0.74 -1.01 22.35
C LYS A 18 -0.40 0.02 22.43
N ASP A 19 -0.28 1.13 21.73
CA ASP A 19 -1.27 2.20 21.77
C ASP A 19 -2.50 1.82 20.96
N SER A 20 -3.64 1.74 21.62
CA SER A 20 -4.91 1.35 20.98
C SER A 20 -5.38 2.37 19.93
N SER A 21 -4.93 3.62 20.01
CA SER A 21 -5.22 4.69 19.06
C SER A 21 -4.46 4.51 17.73
N LEU A 22 -3.38 3.74 17.71
CA LEU A 22 -2.57 3.50 16.51
C LEU A 22 -3.41 3.01 15.32
N ARG A 23 -4.42 2.14 15.59
CA ARG A 23 -5.32 1.61 14.55
C ARG A 23 -6.07 2.69 13.76
N TYR A 24 -6.28 3.87 14.34
CA TYR A 24 -6.97 4.98 13.66
C TYR A 24 -6.02 5.82 12.81
N LYS A 25 -4.70 5.68 13.04
CA LYS A 25 -3.67 6.40 12.30
C LYS A 25 -3.07 5.58 11.15
N ILE A 26 -3.37 4.28 11.09
CA ILE A 26 -2.87 3.41 10.03
C ILE A 26 -4.00 2.88 9.17
N GLY A 27 -3.74 2.81 7.86
CA GLY A 27 -4.51 2.05 6.89
C GLY A 27 -3.72 0.84 6.44
N VAL A 28 -4.40 -0.26 6.15
CA VAL A 28 -3.76 -1.48 5.63
C VAL A 28 -4.56 -1.99 4.44
N VAL A 29 -3.89 -2.20 3.33
CA VAL A 29 -4.46 -2.78 2.12
C VAL A 29 -3.69 -4.06 1.79
N PRO A 30 -4.21 -5.22 2.17
CA PRO A 30 -3.54 -6.49 1.91
C PRO A 30 -3.59 -6.87 0.44
N GLN A 31 -2.69 -7.78 0.03
CA GLN A 31 -2.65 -8.33 -1.32
C GLN A 31 -3.96 -9.06 -1.68
N GLU A 32 -4.52 -9.84 -0.75
CA GLU A 32 -5.83 -10.45 -0.92
C GLU A 32 -6.95 -9.43 -0.67
N TYR A 33 -8.07 -9.60 -1.37
CA TYR A 33 -9.21 -8.69 -1.20
C TYR A 33 -9.92 -8.95 0.14
N ALA A 34 -9.85 -7.99 1.05
CA ALA A 34 -10.57 -8.03 2.33
C ALA A 34 -12.05 -7.60 2.17
N LEU A 35 -12.65 -7.81 1.02
CA LEU A 35 -14.00 -7.35 0.68
C LEU A 35 -15.04 -8.46 0.87
N TYR A 36 -16.26 -8.07 1.19
CA TYR A 36 -17.43 -8.95 1.26
C TYR A 36 -18.08 -9.06 -0.13
N PRO A 37 -17.98 -10.22 -0.81
CA PRO A 37 -18.42 -10.36 -2.21
C PRO A 37 -19.92 -10.18 -2.41
N THR A 38 -20.72 -10.48 -1.39
CA THR A 38 -22.19 -10.39 -1.41
C THR A 38 -22.71 -8.99 -1.18
N LEU A 39 -21.89 -8.08 -0.66
CA LEU A 39 -22.21 -6.67 -0.48
C LEU A 39 -21.86 -5.88 -1.74
N THR A 40 -22.52 -4.73 -1.89
CA THR A 40 -22.18 -3.73 -2.90
C THR A 40 -20.86 -3.04 -2.57
N ALA A 41 -20.28 -2.29 -3.51
CA ALA A 41 -19.10 -1.48 -3.25
C ALA A 41 -19.37 -0.45 -2.15
N ARG A 42 -20.50 0.24 -2.23
CA ARG A 42 -20.95 1.22 -1.23
C ARG A 42 -21.11 0.58 0.16
N GLU A 43 -21.75 -0.56 0.26
CA GLU A 43 -21.96 -1.27 1.53
C GLU A 43 -20.63 -1.73 2.13
N ASN A 44 -19.68 -2.22 1.32
CA ASN A 44 -18.32 -2.53 1.79
C ASN A 44 -17.65 -1.29 2.40
N LEU A 45 -17.64 -0.16 1.69
CA LEU A 45 -17.02 1.07 2.18
C LEU A 45 -17.74 1.60 3.44
N HIS A 46 -19.07 1.51 3.51
CA HIS A 46 -19.82 1.86 4.71
C HIS A 46 -19.45 0.95 5.90
N TYR A 47 -19.30 -0.36 5.66
CA TYR A 47 -18.88 -1.30 6.69
C TYR A 47 -17.51 -0.92 7.25
N PHE A 48 -16.49 -0.81 6.37
CA PHE A 48 -15.13 -0.48 6.80
C PHE A 48 -15.05 0.92 7.44
N GLY A 49 -15.66 1.93 6.86
CA GLY A 49 -15.69 3.28 7.43
C GLY A 49 -16.31 3.31 8.83
N SER A 50 -17.37 2.52 9.06
CA SER A 50 -18.03 2.43 10.35
C SER A 50 -17.14 1.82 11.45
N LEU A 51 -16.24 0.89 11.10
CA LEU A 51 -15.27 0.32 12.06
C LEU A 51 -14.30 1.38 12.60
N TYR A 52 -14.05 2.43 11.83
CA TYR A 52 -13.23 3.58 12.22
C TYR A 52 -14.05 4.76 12.76
N GLY A 53 -15.35 4.55 13.01
CA GLY A 53 -16.20 5.54 13.65
C GLY A 53 -16.90 6.53 12.73
N LEU A 54 -16.72 6.44 11.41
CA LEU A 54 -17.45 7.27 10.43
C LEU A 54 -18.93 6.91 10.45
N LYS A 55 -19.83 7.92 10.41
CA LYS A 55 -21.28 7.71 10.53
C LYS A 55 -22.07 8.72 9.69
N GLY A 56 -23.30 8.34 9.38
CA GLY A 56 -24.32 9.22 8.81
C GLY A 56 -23.86 9.97 7.57
N LYS A 57 -24.02 11.29 7.56
CA LYS A 57 -23.70 12.14 6.42
C LYS A 57 -22.22 12.17 6.07
N GLU A 58 -21.34 12.12 7.09
CA GLU A 58 -19.89 12.10 6.89
C GLU A 58 -19.45 10.83 6.16
N LEU A 59 -19.88 9.65 6.64
CA LEU A 59 -19.58 8.37 6.00
C LEU A 59 -20.06 8.35 4.55
N LYS A 60 -21.30 8.83 4.30
CA LYS A 60 -21.86 8.90 2.94
C LYS A 60 -21.01 9.80 2.04
N ALA A 61 -20.69 11.01 2.48
CA ALA A 61 -19.93 11.98 1.69
C ALA A 61 -18.53 11.46 1.34
N LYS A 62 -17.79 10.92 2.34
CA LYS A 62 -16.47 10.32 2.11
C LYS A 62 -16.53 9.11 1.17
N THR A 63 -17.57 8.29 1.29
CA THR A 63 -17.76 7.14 0.38
C THR A 63 -18.02 7.59 -1.04
N ASP A 64 -18.89 8.56 -1.26
CA ASP A 64 -19.23 9.08 -2.58
C ASP A 64 -17.99 9.75 -3.23
N GLU A 65 -17.25 10.57 -2.48
CA GLU A 65 -16.01 11.19 -2.95
C GLU A 65 -14.96 10.12 -3.31
N ALA A 66 -14.74 9.13 -2.44
CA ALA A 66 -13.76 8.08 -2.68
C ALA A 66 -14.08 7.25 -3.94
N LEU A 67 -15.34 6.88 -4.13
CA LEU A 67 -15.81 6.16 -5.34
C LEU A 67 -15.58 6.97 -6.61
N ASP A 68 -15.80 8.28 -6.56
CA ASP A 68 -15.57 9.18 -7.69
C ASP A 68 -14.10 9.23 -8.07
N ARG A 69 -13.20 9.37 -7.09
CA ARG A 69 -11.72 9.40 -7.27
C ARG A 69 -11.19 8.18 -8.02
N VAL A 70 -11.79 7.02 -7.85
CA VAL A 70 -11.37 5.78 -8.52
C VAL A 70 -12.29 5.38 -9.68
N ALA A 71 -13.14 6.28 -10.18
CA ALA A 71 -14.06 6.08 -11.30
C ALA A 71 -15.00 4.85 -11.11
N LEU A 72 -15.58 4.69 -9.93
CA LEU A 72 -16.50 3.60 -9.61
C LEU A 72 -17.89 4.07 -9.14
N SER A 73 -18.19 5.37 -9.19
CA SER A 73 -19.50 5.93 -8.78
C SER A 73 -20.68 5.29 -9.51
N ALA A 74 -20.56 5.06 -10.82
CA ALA A 74 -21.65 4.49 -11.65
C ALA A 74 -21.99 3.02 -11.29
N VAL A 75 -21.11 2.33 -10.58
CA VAL A 75 -21.26 0.92 -10.19
C VAL A 75 -21.26 0.71 -8.69
N ALA A 76 -21.34 1.80 -7.91
CA ALA A 76 -21.25 1.79 -6.44
C ALA A 76 -22.24 0.81 -5.79
N ASP A 77 -23.43 0.66 -6.36
CA ASP A 77 -24.53 -0.15 -5.84
C ASP A 77 -24.60 -1.55 -6.48
N LYS A 78 -23.57 -1.95 -7.25
CA LYS A 78 -23.38 -3.33 -7.73
C LYS A 78 -22.57 -4.14 -6.71
N LYS A 79 -22.91 -5.43 -6.56
CA LYS A 79 -22.21 -6.36 -5.67
C LYS A 79 -20.79 -6.62 -6.15
N ILE A 80 -19.85 -6.74 -5.20
CA ILE A 80 -18.43 -6.98 -5.46
C ILE A 80 -18.18 -8.28 -6.25
N VAL A 81 -19.02 -9.29 -6.10
CA VAL A 81 -18.89 -10.55 -6.87
C VAL A 81 -18.88 -10.32 -8.39
N HIS A 82 -19.52 -9.26 -8.87
CA HIS A 82 -19.59 -8.92 -10.30
C HIS A 82 -18.48 -7.95 -10.76
N PHE A 83 -17.53 -7.59 -9.89
CA PHE A 83 -16.45 -6.67 -10.22
C PHE A 83 -15.27 -7.39 -10.86
N SER A 84 -14.60 -6.70 -11.82
CA SER A 84 -13.30 -7.14 -12.32
C SER A 84 -12.22 -7.09 -11.22
N GLY A 85 -11.08 -7.73 -11.45
CA GLY A 85 -9.94 -7.68 -10.53
C GLY A 85 -9.51 -6.25 -10.22
N GLY A 86 -9.36 -5.42 -11.25
CA GLY A 86 -9.00 -4.01 -11.08
C GLY A 86 -10.04 -3.18 -10.33
N MET A 87 -11.33 -3.44 -10.54
CA MET A 87 -12.40 -2.80 -9.76
C MET A 87 -12.35 -3.21 -8.29
N LYS A 88 -12.15 -4.51 -8.01
CA LYS A 88 -12.00 -5.02 -6.62
C LYS A 88 -10.78 -4.40 -5.94
N ARG A 89 -9.66 -4.28 -6.65
CA ARG A 89 -8.42 -3.68 -6.11
C ARG A 89 -8.65 -2.21 -5.74
N ARG A 90 -9.34 -1.44 -6.57
CA ARG A 90 -9.68 -0.05 -6.26
C ARG A 90 -10.58 0.07 -5.04
N ILE A 91 -11.59 -0.78 -4.87
CA ILE A 91 -12.42 -0.79 -3.65
C ILE A 91 -11.61 -1.24 -2.42
N ASN A 92 -10.71 -2.23 -2.56
CA ASN A 92 -9.86 -2.67 -1.47
C ASN A 92 -8.94 -1.53 -0.96
N LEU A 93 -8.38 -0.74 -1.87
CA LEU A 93 -7.65 0.47 -1.54
C LEU A 93 -8.51 1.45 -0.76
N LEU A 94 -9.73 1.77 -1.27
CA LEU A 94 -10.63 2.71 -0.60
C LEU A 94 -11.01 2.27 0.80
N ALA A 95 -11.22 0.97 1.03
CA ALA A 95 -11.53 0.43 2.35
C ALA A 95 -10.41 0.70 3.38
N GLY A 96 -9.15 0.66 2.92
CA GLY A 96 -7.99 0.95 3.76
C GLY A 96 -7.75 2.43 4.08
N ILE A 97 -8.32 3.36 3.29
CA ILE A 97 -8.01 4.79 3.41
C ILE A 97 -9.21 5.68 3.78
N LEU A 98 -10.42 5.13 3.82
CA LEU A 98 -11.65 5.93 4.00
C LEU A 98 -11.66 6.76 5.29
N HIS A 99 -10.99 6.28 6.34
CA HIS A 99 -10.83 6.97 7.61
C HIS A 99 -9.67 8.00 7.64
N THR A 100 -9.04 8.25 6.48
CA THR A 100 -7.91 9.20 6.32
C THR A 100 -6.75 8.93 7.29
N PRO A 101 -6.08 7.77 7.19
CA PRO A 101 -4.94 7.43 8.03
C PRO A 101 -3.74 8.34 7.78
N GLU A 102 -2.83 8.48 8.76
CA GLU A 102 -1.54 9.16 8.60
C GLU A 102 -0.51 8.30 7.87
N VAL A 103 -0.59 6.97 8.03
CA VAL A 103 0.31 6.01 7.39
C VAL A 103 -0.49 4.90 6.71
N LEU A 104 -0.21 4.63 5.46
CA LEU A 104 -0.85 3.60 4.66
C LEU A 104 0.14 2.49 4.31
N PHE A 105 -0.20 1.26 4.66
CA PHE A 105 0.54 0.05 4.29
C PHE A 105 -0.16 -0.62 3.11
N LEU A 106 0.57 -0.80 2.01
CA LEU A 106 0.08 -1.43 0.78
C LEU A 106 0.91 -2.66 0.46
N ASP A 107 0.26 -3.81 0.41
CA ASP A 107 0.91 -5.05 0.02
C ASP A 107 0.53 -5.43 -1.41
N GLU A 108 1.49 -5.25 -2.34
CA GLU A 108 1.35 -5.57 -3.76
C GLU A 108 0.06 -4.98 -4.41
N PRO A 109 -0.24 -3.66 -4.26
CA PRO A 109 -1.57 -3.12 -4.59
C PRO A 109 -1.88 -3.10 -6.10
N THR A 110 -0.92 -3.33 -6.97
CA THR A 110 -1.09 -3.30 -8.43
C THR A 110 -0.95 -4.67 -9.10
N VAL A 111 -0.67 -5.72 -8.32
CA VAL A 111 -0.53 -7.07 -8.86
C VAL A 111 -1.85 -7.59 -9.44
N GLY A 112 -1.78 -8.11 -10.66
CA GLY A 112 -2.93 -8.74 -11.33
C GLY A 112 -4.00 -7.77 -11.79
N VAL A 113 -3.72 -6.47 -11.87
CA VAL A 113 -4.65 -5.48 -12.42
C VAL A 113 -4.26 -5.04 -13.83
N ASP A 114 -5.26 -4.62 -14.60
CA ASP A 114 -5.04 -4.01 -15.92
C ASP A 114 -4.37 -2.64 -15.81
N VAL A 115 -3.77 -2.18 -16.92
CA VAL A 115 -3.01 -0.92 -17.00
C VAL A 115 -3.86 0.29 -16.56
N GLN A 116 -5.13 0.34 -16.95
CA GLN A 116 -6.00 1.45 -16.61
C GLN A 116 -6.26 1.51 -15.11
N SER A 117 -6.59 0.38 -14.49
CA SER A 117 -6.80 0.29 -13.04
C SER A 117 -5.53 0.60 -12.27
N LYS A 118 -4.37 0.15 -12.76
CA LYS A 118 -3.06 0.46 -12.18
C LYS A 118 -2.82 1.97 -12.16
N ASN A 119 -2.99 2.65 -13.30
CA ASN A 119 -2.78 4.10 -13.39
C ASN A 119 -3.70 4.86 -12.41
N ILE A 120 -4.99 4.50 -12.34
CA ILE A 120 -5.93 5.12 -11.38
C ILE A 120 -5.45 4.94 -9.93
N ILE A 121 -4.96 3.76 -9.57
CA ILE A 121 -4.42 3.49 -8.22
C ILE A 121 -3.20 4.37 -7.94
N ILE A 122 -2.22 4.37 -8.83
CA ILE A 122 -0.96 5.12 -8.66
C ILE A 122 -1.22 6.61 -8.60
N ASP A 123 -2.06 7.16 -9.48
CA ASP A 123 -2.40 8.58 -9.48
C ASP A 123 -3.10 8.99 -8.17
N TYR A 124 -3.99 8.14 -7.67
CA TYR A 124 -4.65 8.41 -6.40
C TYR A 124 -3.68 8.33 -5.21
N LEU A 125 -2.74 7.38 -5.21
CA LEU A 125 -1.70 7.29 -4.17
C LEU A 125 -0.79 8.53 -4.19
N LYS A 126 -0.41 9.05 -5.36
CA LYS A 126 0.35 10.31 -5.49
C LYS A 126 -0.43 11.49 -4.89
N GLU A 127 -1.72 11.57 -5.16
CA GLU A 127 -2.59 12.61 -4.57
C GLU A 127 -2.62 12.52 -3.04
N LEU A 128 -2.71 11.31 -2.48
CA LEU A 128 -2.72 11.11 -1.03
C LEU A 128 -1.38 11.50 -0.38
N ASN A 129 -0.25 11.23 -1.03
CA ASN A 129 1.07 11.61 -0.54
C ASN A 129 1.23 13.14 -0.49
N VAL A 130 0.75 13.88 -1.48
CA VAL A 130 0.70 15.36 -1.47
C VAL A 130 -0.09 15.89 -0.27
N ARG A 131 -1.06 15.13 0.24
CA ARG A 131 -1.84 15.44 1.44
C ARG A 131 -1.20 14.98 2.75
N GLU A 132 0.12 14.77 2.76
CA GLU A 132 0.91 14.36 3.94
C GLU A 132 0.63 12.94 4.45
N MET A 133 -0.02 12.08 3.67
CA MET A 133 -0.15 10.66 4.00
C MET A 133 1.14 9.93 3.65
N SER A 134 1.80 9.33 4.63
CA SER A 134 2.96 8.48 4.38
C SER A 134 2.51 7.13 3.81
N VAL A 135 3.08 6.71 2.68
CA VAL A 135 2.73 5.43 2.03
C VAL A 135 3.91 4.48 2.10
N LEU A 136 3.74 3.33 2.75
CA LEU A 136 4.66 2.21 2.69
C LEU A 136 4.10 1.19 1.69
N TYR A 137 4.84 1.00 0.60
CA TYR A 137 4.42 0.21 -0.56
C TYR A 137 5.36 -0.98 -0.74
N THR A 138 4.85 -2.21 -0.67
CA THR A 138 5.64 -3.39 -1.05
C THR A 138 5.36 -3.76 -2.50
N SER A 139 6.39 -4.07 -3.26
CA SER A 139 6.26 -4.49 -4.65
C SER A 139 7.48 -5.30 -5.10
N HIS A 140 7.25 -6.20 -6.04
CA HIS A 140 8.31 -6.83 -6.85
C HIS A 140 8.41 -6.18 -8.24
N HIS A 141 7.57 -5.20 -8.56
CA HIS A 141 7.63 -4.42 -9.80
C HIS A 141 8.59 -3.23 -9.63
N LEU A 142 9.89 -3.47 -9.86
CA LEU A 142 10.95 -2.51 -9.56
C LEU A 142 10.85 -1.23 -10.39
N GLN A 143 10.42 -1.32 -11.65
CA GLN A 143 10.18 -0.14 -12.48
C GLN A 143 9.10 0.76 -11.88
N GLU A 144 8.00 0.19 -11.40
CA GLU A 144 6.92 0.93 -10.76
C GLU A 144 7.40 1.61 -9.47
N ALA A 145 8.18 0.89 -8.66
CA ALA A 145 8.77 1.45 -7.45
C ALA A 145 9.72 2.61 -7.78
N GLN A 146 10.52 2.50 -8.83
CA GLN A 146 11.41 3.55 -9.32
C GLN A 146 10.64 4.82 -9.74
N ASP A 147 9.48 4.66 -10.39
CA ASP A 147 8.70 5.77 -10.94
C ASP A 147 7.80 6.46 -9.89
N PHE A 148 7.52 5.77 -8.77
CA PHE A 148 6.51 6.20 -7.80
C PHE A 148 7.08 6.52 -6.42
N CYS A 149 8.10 5.80 -5.94
CA CYS A 149 8.56 5.92 -4.56
C CYS A 149 9.65 7.00 -4.40
N ASP A 150 9.54 7.82 -3.35
CA ASP A 150 10.57 8.79 -2.96
C ASP A 150 11.81 8.10 -2.39
N ARG A 151 11.63 6.98 -1.69
CA ARG A 151 12.69 6.16 -1.10
C ARG A 151 12.38 4.68 -1.29
N ILE A 152 13.43 3.89 -1.44
CA ILE A 152 13.33 2.44 -1.65
C ILE A 152 14.21 1.71 -0.65
N GLY A 153 13.64 0.71 0.02
CA GLY A 153 14.36 -0.26 0.83
C GLY A 153 14.43 -1.61 0.13
N ILE A 154 15.63 -2.12 -0.11
CA ILE A 154 15.87 -3.44 -0.69
C ILE A 154 16.00 -4.46 0.43
N LEU A 155 15.06 -5.42 0.46
CA LEU A 155 15.03 -6.51 1.43
C LEU A 155 15.52 -7.80 0.77
N SER A 156 16.44 -8.52 1.41
CA SER A 156 16.87 -9.85 1.01
C SER A 156 17.13 -10.70 2.26
N GLU A 157 16.67 -11.94 2.25
CA GLU A 157 16.84 -12.90 3.37
C GLU A 157 16.43 -12.34 4.75
N GLY A 158 15.38 -11.49 4.77
CA GLY A 158 14.87 -10.86 5.99
C GLY A 158 15.69 -9.67 6.50
N GLN A 159 16.67 -9.21 5.74
CA GLN A 159 17.52 -8.06 6.09
C GLN A 159 17.27 -6.90 5.14
N LEU A 160 17.29 -5.68 5.68
CA LEU A 160 17.32 -4.46 4.88
C LEU A 160 18.76 -4.23 4.40
N ILE A 161 19.02 -4.54 3.13
CA ILE A 161 20.36 -4.48 2.53
C ILE A 161 20.77 -3.05 2.20
N LYS A 162 19.84 -2.30 1.61
CA LYS A 162 20.03 -0.90 1.20
C LYS A 162 18.74 -0.11 1.32
N GLU A 163 18.91 1.19 1.56
CA GLU A 163 17.80 2.15 1.58
C GLU A 163 18.29 3.52 1.13
N ASP A 164 17.72 4.04 0.04
CA ASP A 164 17.95 5.42 -0.43
C ASP A 164 16.89 5.84 -1.46
N THR A 165 17.05 7.02 -2.09
CA THR A 165 16.26 7.40 -3.26
C THR A 165 16.60 6.50 -4.45
N PRO A 166 15.68 6.30 -5.42
CA PRO A 166 15.96 5.53 -6.62
C PRO A 166 17.22 6.00 -7.36
N GLU A 167 17.39 7.32 -7.51
CA GLU A 167 18.51 7.92 -8.21
C GLU A 167 19.85 7.64 -7.54
N ASN A 168 19.89 7.72 -6.19
CA ASN A 168 21.11 7.45 -5.42
C ASN A 168 21.49 5.98 -5.51
N LEU A 169 20.51 5.06 -5.38
CA LEU A 169 20.75 3.62 -5.50
C LEU A 169 21.33 3.25 -6.88
N ILE A 170 20.76 3.81 -7.95
CA ILE A 170 21.22 3.58 -9.31
C ILE A 170 22.65 4.12 -9.51
N LYS A 171 22.91 5.34 -9.05
CA LYS A 171 24.21 6.00 -9.16
C LYS A 171 25.31 5.27 -8.37
N GLU A 172 25.00 4.81 -7.16
CA GLU A 172 26.00 4.17 -6.29
C GLU A 172 26.59 2.89 -6.87
N VAL A 173 25.75 2.08 -7.52
CA VAL A 173 26.21 0.81 -8.14
C VAL A 173 26.43 0.94 -9.64
N GLN A 174 26.32 2.15 -10.20
CA GLN A 174 26.48 2.44 -11.64
C GLN A 174 25.55 1.60 -12.52
N ALA A 175 24.33 1.38 -12.07
CA ALA A 175 23.29 0.64 -12.80
C ALA A 175 22.52 1.56 -13.76
N PHE A 176 21.78 0.97 -14.70
CA PHE A 176 20.88 1.70 -15.59
C PHE A 176 19.48 1.89 -15.00
N ASN A 177 19.05 0.99 -14.13
CA ASN A 177 17.72 0.99 -13.51
C ASN A 177 17.73 0.24 -12.17
N LEU A 178 16.60 0.27 -11.47
CA LEU A 178 16.46 -0.36 -10.16
C LEU A 178 16.51 -1.91 -10.23
N GLU A 179 16.16 -2.52 -11.35
CA GLU A 179 16.27 -3.99 -11.53
C GLU A 179 17.73 -4.44 -11.48
N GLU A 180 18.62 -3.70 -12.14
CA GLU A 180 20.06 -3.95 -12.08
C GLU A 180 20.64 -3.71 -10.69
N VAL A 181 20.19 -2.64 -10.00
CA VAL A 181 20.55 -2.40 -8.59
C VAL A 181 20.19 -3.62 -7.72
N PHE A 182 18.95 -4.09 -7.84
CA PHE A 182 18.47 -5.22 -7.06
C PHE A 182 19.32 -6.47 -7.27
N ILE A 183 19.60 -6.84 -8.52
CA ILE A 183 20.43 -8.01 -8.86
C ILE A 183 21.84 -7.87 -8.29
N GLN A 184 22.50 -6.71 -8.47
CA GLN A 184 23.86 -6.51 -7.99
C GLN A 184 23.98 -6.57 -6.46
N VAL A 185 23.02 -5.95 -5.76
CA VAL A 185 23.04 -5.84 -4.28
C VAL A 185 22.70 -7.18 -3.64
N THR A 186 21.71 -7.92 -4.18
CA THR A 186 21.32 -9.23 -3.63
C THR A 186 22.36 -10.31 -3.90
N ASN A 187 23.01 -10.33 -5.08
CA ASN A 187 24.10 -11.28 -5.37
C ASN A 187 25.29 -11.07 -4.42
N LYS A 188 25.73 -9.84 -4.19
CA LYS A 188 26.79 -9.52 -3.23
C LYS A 188 26.47 -9.95 -1.80
N ALA A 189 25.20 -9.78 -1.39
CA ALA A 189 24.75 -10.20 -0.06
C ALA A 189 24.81 -11.73 0.11
N SER A 190 24.40 -12.49 -0.92
CA SER A 190 24.44 -13.96 -0.93
C SER A 190 25.87 -14.51 -0.90
N GLU A 191 26.82 -13.90 -1.63
CA GLU A 191 28.23 -14.26 -1.62
C GLU A 191 28.88 -13.99 -0.27
N GLY A 192 28.55 -12.86 0.38
CA GLY A 192 29.05 -12.54 1.72
C GLY A 192 28.56 -13.49 2.82
N SER A 193 27.35 -14.03 2.68
CA SER A 193 26.79 -15.02 3.61
C SER A 193 27.44 -16.40 3.50
N GLN A 194 28.00 -16.77 2.34
CA GLN A 194 28.67 -18.06 2.11
C GLN A 194 30.14 -18.08 2.60
N LEU A 195 30.77 -16.92 2.76
CA LEU A 195 32.16 -16.79 3.23
C LEU A 195 32.28 -16.69 4.76
N GLY A 196 31.16 -16.65 5.48
CA GLY A 196 31.08 -16.51 6.94
C GLY A 196 30.73 -17.80 7.70
N MET A 197 30.72 -18.96 7.03
CA MET A 197 30.55 -20.31 7.68
C MET A 197 31.85 -21.01 7.89
#